data_d77256f0d97df1cff082d1e1966d5436
#
_entry.id   d77256f0d97df1cff082d1e1966d5436
#
_cell.length_a   1.000
_cell.length_b   1.000
_cell.length_c   1.000
_cell.angle_alpha   90.00
_cell.angle_beta   90.00
_cell.angle_gamma   90.00
#
_symmetry.space_group_name_H-M   'P 1'
#
loop_
_entity.id
_entity.type
_entity.pdbx_description
1 polymer ?
#
loop_
_entity_poly.entity_id
_entity_poly.type
_entity_poly.pdbx_seq_one_letter_code
_entity_poly.pdbx_strand_id
1 'polypeptide(L)'
;TVMKAVKEFVAAKRRLMPGDKMAGRHGNKGVVSKIVPVEDMPYMENGKPVDVVLNPLGVPSRMNVGQILETHLGWACSELGEKINELVKSHIAAEKRKSSIKSVLEKVYGKDIYKNKITPLNEKDFDELSLNLSSGVPISTPVFDGASVNDVTEMLKIANLPSSGQTTLWDGRTGEK
;
A
#
# COMPACT_ATOMS: atom_id res chain seq x y z
N THR A 1 43.67 20.52 -22.89
CA THR A 1 42.41 21.27 -22.96
C THR A 1 41.33 20.31 -23.50
N VAL A 2 40.28 20.06 -22.71
CA VAL A 2 39.16 19.20 -23.15
C VAL A 2 38.29 20.01 -24.12
N MET A 3 38.21 19.55 -25.36
CA MET A 3 37.42 20.24 -26.39
C MET A 3 35.94 19.89 -26.36
N LYS A 4 35.60 18.70 -25.84
CA LYS A 4 34.17 18.26 -25.69
C LYS A 4 34.10 17.25 -24.55
N ALA A 5 33.11 17.39 -23.68
CA ALA A 5 32.77 16.40 -22.67
C ALA A 5 31.38 15.85 -22.94
N VAL A 6 31.22 14.53 -22.87
CA VAL A 6 29.93 13.83 -22.97
C VAL A 6 29.72 13.07 -21.68
N LYS A 7 28.54 13.19 -21.08
CA LYS A 7 28.14 12.46 -19.90
C LYS A 7 27.00 11.52 -20.27
N GLU A 8 27.23 10.22 -20.18
CA GLU A 8 26.24 9.19 -20.46
C GLU A 8 25.73 8.57 -19.18
N PHE A 9 24.42 8.36 -19.11
CA PHE A 9 23.77 7.68 -17.99
C PHE A 9 23.23 6.36 -18.52
N VAL A 10 23.66 5.26 -17.90
CA VAL A 10 23.21 3.92 -18.26
C VAL A 10 22.34 3.37 -17.13
N ALA A 11 21.13 2.92 -17.46
CA ALA A 11 20.25 2.23 -16.53
C ALA A 11 20.35 0.71 -16.74
N ALA A 12 20.57 -0.03 -15.66
CA ALA A 12 20.59 -1.48 -15.65
C ALA A 12 19.61 -2.02 -14.59
N LYS A 13 18.75 -2.98 -14.98
CA LYS A 13 17.87 -3.69 -14.06
C LYS A 13 18.55 -4.96 -13.59
N ARG A 14 18.84 -5.04 -12.28
CA ARG A 14 19.44 -6.22 -11.64
C ARG A 14 18.45 -6.87 -10.68
N ARG A 15 18.52 -8.19 -10.56
CA ARG A 15 17.77 -8.92 -9.55
C ARG A 15 18.37 -8.70 -8.17
N LEU A 16 17.51 -8.64 -7.17
CA LEU A 16 17.91 -8.63 -5.77
C LEU A 16 18.60 -9.96 -5.42
N MET A 17 19.71 -9.87 -4.69
CA MET A 17 20.49 -11.03 -4.24
C MET A 17 20.75 -10.98 -2.74
N PRO A 18 20.95 -12.15 -2.08
CA PRO A 18 21.43 -12.18 -0.70
C PRO A 18 22.72 -11.37 -0.55
N GLY A 19 22.79 -10.57 0.52
CA GLY A 19 23.91 -9.64 0.74
C GLY A 19 23.65 -8.21 0.26
N ASP A 20 22.64 -7.97 -0.58
CA ASP A 20 22.26 -6.62 -0.99
C ASP A 20 21.68 -5.83 0.18
N LYS A 21 21.98 -4.55 0.25
CA LYS A 21 21.44 -3.64 1.25
C LYS A 21 20.11 -3.06 0.78
N MET A 22 19.11 -3.14 1.65
CA MET A 22 17.79 -2.56 1.46
C MET A 22 17.48 -1.58 2.59
N ALA A 23 16.73 -0.54 2.29
CA ALA A 23 16.29 0.44 3.27
C ALA A 23 14.90 0.96 2.94
N GLY A 24 14.13 1.28 3.97
CA GLY A 24 12.90 2.05 3.85
C GLY A 24 13.14 3.55 4.08
N ARG A 25 12.06 4.29 4.24
CA ARG A 25 12.07 5.76 4.42
C ARG A 25 12.20 6.22 5.88
N HIS A 26 12.33 5.29 6.82
CA HIS A 26 12.30 5.55 8.27
C HIS A 26 13.63 5.21 8.97
N GLY A 27 14.74 5.24 8.25
CA GLY A 27 16.04 4.84 8.80
C GLY A 27 16.17 3.34 9.07
N ASN A 28 15.21 2.56 8.62
CA ASN A 28 15.22 1.11 8.70
C ASN A 28 16.04 0.54 7.55
N LYS A 29 17.24 0.07 7.85
CA LYS A 29 18.15 -0.55 6.90
C LYS A 29 18.43 -2.00 7.29
N GLY A 30 18.62 -2.83 6.29
CA GLY A 30 18.94 -4.24 6.48
C GLY A 30 19.66 -4.82 5.28
N VAL A 31 20.17 -6.01 5.46
CA VAL A 31 20.80 -6.81 4.41
C VAL A 31 19.88 -7.97 4.08
N VAL A 32 19.69 -8.23 2.80
CA VAL A 32 18.92 -9.40 2.35
C VAL A 32 19.65 -10.66 2.79
N SER A 33 19.04 -11.41 3.69
CA SER A 33 19.62 -12.65 4.21
C SER A 33 19.23 -13.87 3.38
N LYS A 34 18.01 -13.88 2.86
CA LYS A 34 17.48 -15.01 2.10
C LYS A 34 16.43 -14.51 1.09
N ILE A 35 16.41 -15.16 -0.06
CA ILE A 35 15.34 -15.04 -1.05
C ILE A 35 14.58 -16.36 -1.06
N VAL A 36 13.26 -16.27 -0.92
CA VAL A 36 12.36 -17.42 -0.81
C VAL A 36 11.41 -17.39 -2.00
N PRO A 37 11.13 -18.54 -2.64
CA PRO A 37 10.08 -18.63 -3.65
C PRO A 37 8.75 -18.13 -3.11
N VAL A 38 7.91 -17.55 -3.98
CA VAL A 38 6.64 -16.96 -3.57
C VAL A 38 5.69 -18.00 -2.93
N GLU A 39 5.79 -19.25 -3.36
CA GLU A 39 5.00 -20.37 -2.83
C GLU A 39 5.34 -20.71 -1.38
N ASP A 40 6.59 -20.46 -0.98
CA ASP A 40 7.10 -20.74 0.38
C ASP A 40 6.94 -19.53 1.32
N MET A 41 6.52 -18.38 0.80
CA MET A 41 6.30 -17.18 1.61
C MET A 41 5.04 -17.32 2.46
N PRO A 42 5.03 -16.72 3.67
CA PRO A 42 3.81 -16.63 4.46
C PRO A 42 2.69 -15.93 3.69
N TYR A 43 1.48 -16.38 3.85
CA TYR A 43 0.32 -15.84 3.16
C TYR A 43 -0.84 -15.52 4.10
N MET A 44 -1.68 -14.58 3.70
CA MET A 44 -2.88 -14.18 4.42
C MET A 44 -4.06 -15.11 4.09
N GLU A 45 -5.17 -14.95 4.80
CA GLU A 45 -6.39 -15.73 4.62
C GLU A 45 -6.97 -15.67 3.19
N ASN A 46 -6.77 -14.56 2.50
CA ASN A 46 -7.15 -14.40 1.09
C ASN A 46 -6.19 -15.07 0.10
N GLY A 47 -5.18 -15.79 0.58
CA GLY A 47 -4.17 -16.45 -0.24
C GLY A 47 -3.05 -15.53 -0.76
N LYS A 48 -3.07 -14.23 -0.43
CA LYS A 48 -2.06 -13.27 -0.87
C LYS A 48 -0.78 -13.43 -0.05
N PRO A 49 0.36 -13.76 -0.68
CA PRO A 49 1.63 -13.87 0.04
C PRO A 49 2.15 -12.51 0.47
N VAL A 50 2.95 -12.49 1.53
CA VAL A 50 3.70 -11.29 1.91
C VAL A 50 4.93 -11.14 1.01
N ASP A 51 5.30 -9.90 0.70
CA ASP A 51 6.43 -9.61 -0.20
C ASP A 51 7.77 -9.62 0.52
N VAL A 52 7.80 -9.18 1.77
CA VAL A 52 9.01 -9.04 2.58
C VAL A 52 8.72 -9.39 4.03
N VAL A 53 9.63 -10.14 4.64
CA VAL A 53 9.62 -10.40 6.09
C VAL A 53 10.81 -9.67 6.71
N LEU A 54 10.52 -8.82 7.69
CA LEU A 54 11.51 -8.02 8.39
C LEU A 54 11.68 -8.50 9.83
N ASN A 55 12.91 -8.39 10.35
CA ASN A 55 13.18 -8.70 11.75
C ASN A 55 12.57 -7.61 12.65
N PRO A 56 11.60 -7.96 13.52
CA PRO A 56 10.93 -7.00 14.39
C PRO A 56 11.84 -6.38 15.45
N LEU A 57 12.94 -7.01 15.81
CA LEU A 57 13.89 -6.50 16.79
C LEU A 57 14.57 -5.18 16.36
N GLY A 58 14.58 -4.90 15.05
CA GLY A 58 15.12 -3.65 14.51
C GLY A 58 14.25 -2.42 14.81
N VAL A 59 13.00 -2.58 15.24
CA VAL A 59 12.08 -1.47 15.47
C VAL A 59 12.21 -0.89 16.88
N PRO A 60 12.10 -1.67 17.99
CA PRO A 60 12.16 -1.12 19.34
C PRO A 60 13.51 -0.46 19.66
N SER A 61 14.61 -1.07 19.23
CA SER A 61 15.95 -0.56 19.50
C SER A 61 16.26 0.76 18.78
N ARG A 62 15.61 1.04 17.66
CA ARG A 62 15.85 2.23 16.82
C ARG A 62 14.75 3.28 16.92
N MET A 63 13.66 3.00 17.62
CA MET A 63 12.53 3.91 17.84
C MET A 63 11.93 4.49 16.56
N ASN A 64 12.00 3.78 15.44
CA ASN A 64 11.49 4.22 14.15
C ASN A 64 10.09 3.64 13.88
N VAL A 65 9.14 3.98 14.74
CA VAL A 65 7.75 3.48 14.69
C VAL A 65 7.02 3.89 13.40
N GLY A 66 7.46 4.95 12.73
CA GLY A 66 6.88 5.41 11.47
C GLY A 66 6.79 4.33 10.39
N GLN A 67 7.72 3.38 10.35
CA GLN A 67 7.65 2.25 9.42
C GLN A 67 6.44 1.33 9.68
N ILE A 68 6.03 1.17 10.93
CA ILE A 68 4.85 0.37 11.29
C ILE A 68 3.58 1.09 10.84
N LEU A 69 3.47 2.39 11.13
CA LEU A 69 2.33 3.20 10.69
C LEU A 69 2.21 3.25 9.16
N GLU A 70 3.34 3.36 8.46
CA GLU A 70 3.38 3.31 7.00
C GLU A 70 2.85 1.97 6.47
N THR A 71 3.26 0.87 7.07
CA THR A 71 2.82 -0.47 6.67
C THR A 71 1.32 -0.67 6.91
N HIS A 72 0.82 -0.25 8.06
CA HIS A 72 -0.62 -0.34 8.37
C HIS A 72 -1.46 0.51 7.42
N LEU A 73 -1.06 1.74 7.16
CA LEU A 73 -1.76 2.63 6.25
C LEU A 73 -1.70 2.10 4.81
N GLY A 74 -0.55 1.61 4.38
CA GLY A 74 -0.38 0.99 3.06
C GLY A 74 -1.26 -0.25 2.88
N TRP A 75 -1.38 -1.08 3.92
CA TRP A 75 -2.29 -2.23 3.89
C TRP A 75 -3.75 -1.79 3.76
N ALA A 76 -4.20 -0.80 4.55
CA ALA A 76 -5.54 -0.25 4.42
C ALA A 76 -5.81 0.30 3.01
N CYS A 77 -4.87 1.04 2.43
CA CYS A 77 -4.98 1.59 1.08
C CYS A 77 -5.05 0.50 0.00
N SER A 78 -4.28 -0.58 0.14
CA SER A 78 -4.31 -1.72 -0.76
C SER A 78 -5.66 -2.44 -0.72
N GLU A 79 -6.18 -2.74 0.47
CA GLU A 79 -7.48 -3.39 0.65
C GLU A 79 -8.64 -2.54 0.14
N LEU A 80 -8.57 -1.23 0.33
CA LEU A 80 -9.57 -0.31 -0.25
C LEU A 80 -9.52 -0.33 -1.79
N GLY A 81 -8.33 -0.43 -2.37
CA GLY A 81 -8.16 -0.59 -3.82
C GLY A 81 -8.77 -1.91 -4.31
N GLU A 82 -8.57 -3.01 -3.61
CA GLU A 82 -9.18 -4.31 -3.95
C GLU A 82 -10.70 -4.24 -3.88
N LYS A 83 -11.30 -3.60 -2.87
CA LYS A 83 -12.75 -3.37 -2.78
C LYS A 83 -13.28 -2.55 -3.96
N ILE A 84 -12.56 -1.50 -4.35
CA ILE A 84 -12.95 -0.71 -5.53
C ILE A 84 -12.86 -1.57 -6.79
N ASN A 85 -11.82 -2.40 -6.94
CA ASN A 85 -11.66 -3.31 -8.08
C ASN A 85 -12.80 -4.34 -8.15
N GLU A 86 -13.22 -4.91 -7.03
CA GLU A 86 -14.37 -5.80 -6.95
C GLU A 86 -15.67 -5.09 -7.38
N LEU A 87 -15.87 -3.86 -6.92
CA LEU A 87 -17.03 -3.06 -7.33
C LEU A 87 -16.99 -2.73 -8.83
N VAL A 88 -15.82 -2.42 -9.39
CA VAL A 88 -15.66 -2.15 -10.83
C VAL A 88 -15.95 -3.40 -11.66
N LYS A 89 -15.51 -4.57 -11.21
CA LYS A 89 -15.74 -5.86 -11.91
C LYS A 89 -17.11 -6.46 -11.66
N SER A 90 -17.84 -5.98 -10.66
CA SER A 90 -19.16 -6.53 -10.31
C SER A 90 -20.20 -6.24 -11.40
N HIS A 91 -21.11 -7.19 -11.60
CA HIS A 91 -22.25 -7.04 -12.52
C HIS A 91 -23.42 -6.18 -11.94
N ILE A 92 -23.14 -5.37 -10.92
CA ILE A 92 -24.10 -4.47 -10.31
C ILE A 92 -24.40 -3.30 -11.28
N ALA A 93 -25.63 -2.81 -11.25
CA ALA A 93 -26.05 -1.65 -12.06
C ALA A 93 -25.07 -0.46 -11.88
N ALA A 94 -24.68 0.16 -13.00
CA ALA A 94 -23.64 1.19 -13.04
C ALA A 94 -23.86 2.32 -12.00
N GLU A 95 -25.09 2.74 -11.78
CA GLU A 95 -25.43 3.78 -10.80
C GLU A 95 -25.16 3.35 -9.35
N LYS A 96 -25.53 2.11 -8.98
CA LYS A 96 -25.27 1.57 -7.64
C LYS A 96 -23.76 1.39 -7.41
N ARG A 97 -23.05 0.91 -8.42
CA ARG A 97 -21.58 0.77 -8.38
C ARG A 97 -20.91 2.14 -8.14
N LYS A 98 -21.27 3.15 -8.94
CA LYS A 98 -20.76 4.53 -8.78
C LYS A 98 -21.06 5.11 -7.40
N SER A 99 -22.30 4.91 -6.91
CA SER A 99 -22.71 5.36 -5.57
C SER A 99 -21.87 4.70 -4.47
N SER A 100 -21.62 3.39 -4.57
CA SER A 100 -20.80 2.66 -3.60
C SER A 100 -19.34 3.15 -3.60
N ILE A 101 -18.73 3.31 -4.77
CA ILE A 101 -17.36 3.85 -4.90
C ILE A 101 -17.29 5.28 -4.34
N LYS A 102 -18.26 6.12 -4.68
CA LYS A 102 -18.36 7.49 -4.15
C LYS A 102 -18.42 7.52 -2.63
N SER A 103 -19.20 6.64 -2.01
CA SER A 103 -19.30 6.53 -0.55
C SER A 103 -17.97 6.12 0.10
N VAL A 104 -17.21 5.23 -0.54
CA VAL A 104 -15.87 4.85 -0.06
C VAL A 104 -14.91 6.03 -0.16
N LEU A 105 -14.89 6.73 -1.29
CA LEU A 105 -14.00 7.88 -1.51
C LEU A 105 -14.31 9.06 -0.59
N GLU A 106 -15.59 9.31 -0.29
CA GLU A 106 -15.99 10.33 0.67
C GLU A 106 -15.47 10.04 2.09
N LYS A 107 -15.50 8.76 2.50
CA LYS A 107 -14.97 8.34 3.80
C LYS A 107 -13.45 8.46 3.87
N VAL A 108 -12.76 8.14 2.79
CA VAL A 108 -11.28 8.14 2.73
C VAL A 108 -10.71 9.54 2.64
N TYR A 109 -11.22 10.36 1.71
CA TYR A 109 -10.65 11.69 1.44
C TYR A 109 -11.34 12.82 2.22
N GLY A 110 -12.45 12.53 2.87
CA GLY A 110 -13.25 13.53 3.57
C GLY A 110 -14.16 14.35 2.63
N LYS A 111 -15.15 15.02 3.23
CA LYS A 111 -16.20 15.73 2.48
C LYS A 111 -15.70 16.88 1.62
N ASP A 112 -14.71 17.60 2.10
CA ASP A 112 -14.19 18.80 1.40
C ASP A 112 -13.45 18.43 0.11
N ILE A 113 -12.54 17.46 0.17
CA ILE A 113 -11.79 17.00 -1.01
C ILE A 113 -12.75 16.30 -1.97
N TYR A 114 -13.67 15.49 -1.45
CA TYR A 114 -14.68 14.82 -2.24
C TYR A 114 -15.50 15.82 -3.04
N LYS A 115 -16.05 16.85 -2.38
CA LYS A 115 -16.88 17.89 -3.00
C LYS A 115 -16.13 18.72 -4.06
N ASN A 116 -14.87 19.05 -3.78
CA ASN A 116 -14.10 19.94 -4.64
C ASN A 116 -13.44 19.23 -5.83
N LYS A 117 -13.06 17.97 -5.68
CA LYS A 117 -12.27 17.24 -6.69
C LYS A 117 -12.99 16.08 -7.34
N ILE A 118 -13.88 15.37 -6.62
CA ILE A 118 -14.51 14.17 -7.13
C ILE A 118 -15.91 14.46 -7.69
N THR A 119 -16.68 15.31 -7.01
CA THR A 119 -18.03 15.66 -7.46
C THR A 119 -18.05 16.31 -8.86
N PRO A 120 -17.08 17.19 -9.25
CA PRO A 120 -17.08 17.82 -10.57
C PRO A 120 -16.68 16.90 -11.72
N LEU A 121 -16.20 15.67 -11.46
CA LEU A 121 -15.76 14.75 -12.49
C LEU A 121 -16.90 14.29 -13.38
N ASN A 122 -16.66 14.27 -14.68
CA ASN A 122 -17.57 13.67 -15.63
C ASN A 122 -17.52 12.13 -15.53
N GLU A 123 -18.40 11.44 -16.24
CA GLU A 123 -18.49 9.97 -16.15
C GLU A 123 -17.22 9.24 -16.60
N LYS A 124 -16.60 9.71 -17.67
CA LYS A 124 -15.38 9.11 -18.22
C LYS A 124 -14.20 9.27 -17.26
N ASP A 125 -14.02 10.46 -16.71
CA ASP A 125 -12.94 10.76 -15.78
C ASP A 125 -13.15 9.99 -14.44
N PHE A 126 -14.40 9.81 -14.02
CA PHE A 126 -14.72 9.00 -12.83
C PHE A 126 -14.42 7.51 -13.05
N ASP A 127 -14.74 6.98 -14.22
CA ASP A 127 -14.43 5.58 -14.56
C ASP A 127 -12.91 5.35 -14.66
N GLU A 128 -12.17 6.29 -15.27
CA GLU A 128 -10.71 6.26 -15.29
C GLU A 128 -10.11 6.36 -13.89
N LEU A 129 -10.61 7.26 -13.05
CA LEU A 129 -10.21 7.35 -11.65
C LEU A 129 -10.44 6.04 -10.91
N SER A 130 -11.61 5.42 -11.09
CA SER A 130 -11.96 4.15 -10.44
C SER A 130 -11.03 3.02 -10.86
N LEU A 131 -10.64 2.97 -12.12
CA LEU A 131 -9.65 2.01 -12.62
C LEU A 131 -8.26 2.25 -12.01
N ASN A 132 -7.83 3.50 -11.93
CA ASN A 132 -6.54 3.86 -11.34
C ASN A 132 -6.49 3.53 -9.83
N LEU A 133 -7.59 3.70 -9.11
CA LEU A 133 -7.70 3.39 -7.69
C LEU A 133 -7.81 1.89 -7.40
N SER A 134 -8.08 1.05 -8.40
CA SER A 134 -8.22 -0.40 -8.23
C SER A 134 -6.94 -1.11 -7.77
N SER A 135 -5.78 -0.51 -8.00
CA SER A 135 -4.48 -1.02 -7.54
C SER A 135 -4.09 -0.55 -6.13
N GLY A 136 -4.86 0.34 -5.55
CA GLY A 136 -4.63 0.94 -4.24
C GLY A 136 -5.02 2.41 -4.22
N VAL A 137 -5.51 2.87 -3.08
CA VAL A 137 -5.92 4.27 -2.88
C VAL A 137 -4.70 5.09 -2.45
N PRO A 138 -4.23 6.07 -3.25
CA PRO A 138 -3.09 6.88 -2.89
C PRO A 138 -3.46 7.87 -1.77
N ILE A 139 -2.61 7.98 -0.77
CA ILE A 139 -2.71 8.95 0.31
C ILE A 139 -1.39 9.71 0.38
N SER A 140 -1.51 11.04 0.53
CA SER A 140 -0.37 11.92 0.74
C SER A 140 -0.57 12.68 2.04
N THR A 141 0.46 12.67 2.88
CA THR A 141 0.49 13.42 4.13
C THR A 141 1.52 14.56 4.05
N PRO A 142 1.26 15.73 4.66
CA PRO A 142 2.26 16.78 4.80
C PRO A 142 3.49 16.29 5.57
N VAL A 143 4.66 16.85 5.28
CA VAL A 143 5.95 16.41 5.87
C VAL A 143 5.98 16.56 7.39
N PHE A 144 5.38 17.64 7.92
CA PHE A 144 5.38 17.94 9.37
C PHE A 144 4.02 17.73 10.05
N ASP A 145 3.02 17.32 9.28
CA ASP A 145 1.67 17.02 9.77
C ASP A 145 1.21 15.70 9.15
N GLY A 146 1.90 14.65 9.53
CA GLY A 146 1.63 13.29 9.06
C GLY A 146 0.40 12.68 9.72
N ALA A 147 -0.03 11.52 9.24
CA ALA A 147 -1.14 10.77 9.81
C ALA A 147 -0.84 10.34 11.25
N SER A 148 -1.76 10.64 12.15
CA SER A 148 -1.70 10.16 13.54
C SER A 148 -2.06 8.67 13.64
N VAL A 149 -1.79 8.07 14.79
CA VAL A 149 -2.21 6.68 15.07
C VAL A 149 -3.73 6.53 14.95
N ASN A 150 -4.49 7.54 15.34
CA ASN A 150 -5.95 7.52 15.25
C ASN A 150 -6.40 7.52 13.79
N ASP A 151 -5.79 8.34 12.93
CA ASP A 151 -6.12 8.39 11.50
C ASP A 151 -5.83 7.04 10.82
N VAL A 152 -4.69 6.42 11.13
CA VAL A 152 -4.35 5.08 10.62
C VAL A 152 -5.35 4.03 11.11
N THR A 153 -5.77 4.09 12.37
CA THR A 153 -6.76 3.18 12.94
C THR A 153 -8.13 3.34 12.28
N GLU A 154 -8.54 4.56 11.98
CA GLU A 154 -9.78 4.84 11.25
C GLU A 154 -9.71 4.30 9.82
N MET A 155 -8.59 4.47 9.14
CA MET A 155 -8.39 3.91 7.80
C MET A 155 -8.47 2.38 7.79
N LEU A 156 -7.87 1.71 8.77
CA LEU A 156 -8.00 0.26 8.94
C LEU A 156 -9.46 -0.16 9.13
N LYS A 157 -10.24 0.57 9.92
CA LYS A 157 -11.67 0.31 10.10
C LYS A 157 -12.47 0.50 8.81
N ILE A 158 -12.20 1.55 8.04
CA ILE A 158 -12.84 1.79 6.74
C ILE A 158 -12.53 0.64 5.76
N ALA A 159 -11.31 0.12 5.83
CA ALA A 159 -10.89 -1.03 5.04
C ALA A 159 -11.44 -2.38 5.57
N ASN A 160 -12.15 -2.40 6.71
CA ASN A 160 -12.60 -3.60 7.44
C ASN A 160 -11.44 -4.49 7.90
N LEU A 161 -10.33 -3.89 8.25
CA LEU A 161 -9.16 -4.57 8.79
C LEU A 161 -9.13 -4.47 10.33
N PRO A 162 -8.41 -5.39 11.01
CA PRO A 162 -8.23 -5.31 12.44
C PRO A 162 -7.55 -4.00 12.85
N SER A 163 -8.11 -3.30 13.83
CA SER A 163 -7.58 -2.01 14.32
C SER A 163 -6.20 -2.13 14.96
N SER A 164 -5.80 -3.34 15.37
CA SER A 164 -4.47 -3.63 15.88
C SER A 164 -3.40 -3.67 14.78
N GLY A 165 -3.80 -3.76 13.50
CA GLY A 165 -2.88 -3.96 12.37
C GLY A 165 -2.25 -5.35 12.32
N GLN A 166 -2.73 -6.28 13.13
CA GLN A 166 -2.26 -7.67 13.16
C GLN A 166 -3.21 -8.58 12.40
N THR A 167 -2.66 -9.58 11.73
CA THR A 167 -3.43 -10.61 11.04
C THR A 167 -2.75 -11.95 11.18
N THR A 168 -3.53 -13.01 11.04
CA THR A 168 -2.99 -14.36 11.00
C THR A 168 -2.35 -14.62 9.64
N LEU A 169 -1.15 -15.16 9.68
CA LEU A 169 -0.45 -15.64 8.49
C LEU A 169 -0.29 -17.17 8.60
N TRP A 170 -0.24 -17.81 7.46
CA TRP A 170 0.04 -19.24 7.33
C TRP A 170 1.40 -19.43 6.66
N ASP A 171 2.16 -20.37 7.13
CA ASP A 171 3.44 -20.76 6.53
C ASP A 171 3.18 -21.36 5.13
N GLY A 172 3.84 -20.84 4.11
CA GLY A 172 3.67 -21.30 2.73
C GLY A 172 4.16 -22.74 2.49
N ARG A 173 5.03 -23.25 3.37
CA ARG A 173 5.62 -24.59 3.24
C ARG A 173 4.82 -25.65 3.98
N THR A 174 4.36 -25.34 5.20
CA THR A 174 3.68 -26.31 6.09
C THR A 174 2.17 -26.10 6.13
N GLY A 175 1.69 -24.91 5.82
CA GLY A 175 0.29 -24.51 5.97
C GLY A 175 -0.13 -24.28 7.43
N GLU A 176 0.81 -24.30 8.37
CA GLU A 176 0.55 -24.01 9.79
C GLU A 176 0.40 -22.50 10.03
N LYS A 177 -0.33 -22.14 11.12
CA LYS A 177 -0.51 -20.74 11.55
C LYS A 177 0.71 -20.21 12.27
#